data_47263f1bc4067ec857ac31fc46447360
#
_entry.id   47263f1bc4067ec857ac31fc46447360
#
_cell.length_a   1.000
_cell.length_b   1.000
_cell.length_c   1.000
_cell.angle_alpha   90.00
_cell.angle_beta   90.00
_cell.angle_gamma   90.00
#
_symmetry.space_group_name_H-M   'P 1'
#
loop_
_entity.id
_entity.type
_entity.pdbx_description
1 polymer ?
#
loop_
_entity_poly.entity_id
_entity_poly.type
_entity_poly.pdbx_seq_one_letter_code
_entity_poly.pdbx_strand_id
1 'polypeptide(L)'
;MTLVERIAAARAAEREGEWDAALAQYEAAFAALVAGGTAADAADLFRWIGSVHRLRGDAERAEEAYEASLAVAQCARLPFQMASALNCLGILVQFQGASELAESYYSQARTYASQAQDERIAAIIDQNLGTLASIRGNVGLAIASYESALSRFRRIDDTSSVISSLNNLGMAYRDTGQWTAAERCFDEACELGNELRDALLIGNIELNRAELDVRRGRYEDARESCDRAFEVFTRVDSVAGQSEAYKVYGALFGRMNKPSLADTHFARASELARHSGDRLLEAEVLAAAAQNHLERTRNTEALRSLNEAYHLFSELGAQAALLDLDRRLDGLENTYLQVVARWAESIDAKDPYTAGHCRRVSELACRLAENCGFTGRELTWFRMGGFLHDVGKTAVPLEILNKPGKLTDDEWIAMKNHTVAGADIVEKLNFPWEILPIVRSHHERWNGTGYPDGLAGEEIPLTARILCVADVFDALTTARSYRPAMSREEALQIMERDAGVGLDPDLFARFLALLQAGENAAGTLSRGVRVAA
;
A
#
# COMPACT_ATOMS: atom_id res chain seq x y z
N MET A 1 41.93 12.81 -14.40
CA MET A 1 41.44 11.45 -14.06
C MET A 1 41.05 10.74 -15.34
N THR A 2 41.54 9.54 -15.52
CA THR A 2 41.15 8.64 -16.62
C THR A 2 39.71 8.15 -16.46
N LEU A 3 39.15 7.55 -17.51
CA LEU A 3 37.81 6.90 -17.47
C LEU A 3 37.73 5.90 -16.31
N VAL A 4 38.73 5.03 -16.18
CA VAL A 4 38.80 4.00 -15.15
C VAL A 4 38.85 4.59 -13.73
N GLU A 5 39.64 5.64 -13.52
CA GLU A 5 39.70 6.31 -12.21
C GLU A 5 38.37 6.97 -11.82
N ARG A 6 37.65 7.56 -12.79
CA ARG A 6 36.35 8.18 -12.54
C ARG A 6 35.29 7.14 -12.20
N ILE A 7 35.27 6.02 -12.93
CA ILE A 7 34.35 4.90 -12.62
C ILE A 7 34.65 4.35 -11.23
N ALA A 8 35.93 4.19 -10.87
CA ALA A 8 36.31 3.72 -9.53
C ALA A 8 35.86 4.68 -8.42
N ALA A 9 36.01 5.99 -8.64
CA ALA A 9 35.55 7.02 -7.70
C ALA A 9 34.00 7.03 -7.57
N ALA A 10 33.28 6.93 -8.68
CA ALA A 10 31.83 6.84 -8.66
C ALA A 10 31.34 5.62 -7.85
N ARG A 11 31.98 4.46 -8.08
CA ARG A 11 31.66 3.25 -7.34
C ARG A 11 32.01 3.30 -5.85
N ALA A 12 33.02 4.08 -5.48
CA ALA A 12 33.33 4.33 -4.07
C ALA A 12 32.22 5.18 -3.43
N ALA A 13 31.81 6.27 -4.09
CA ALA A 13 30.72 7.13 -3.63
C ALA A 13 29.38 6.37 -3.53
N GLU A 14 29.08 5.46 -4.47
CA GLU A 14 27.89 4.58 -4.37
C GLU A 14 27.90 3.72 -3.07
N ARG A 15 29.05 3.15 -2.72
CA ARG A 15 29.17 2.34 -1.50
C ARG A 15 28.99 3.14 -0.21
N GLU A 16 29.29 4.44 -0.25
CA GLU A 16 29.14 5.39 0.86
C GLU A 16 27.75 6.05 0.88
N GLY A 17 26.90 5.75 -0.14
CA GLY A 17 25.56 6.35 -0.26
C GLY A 17 25.58 7.81 -0.76
N GLU A 18 26.72 8.28 -1.25
CA GLU A 18 26.90 9.63 -1.77
C GLU A 18 26.45 9.73 -3.24
N TRP A 19 25.14 9.63 -3.45
CA TRP A 19 24.53 9.50 -4.78
C TRP A 19 24.86 10.66 -5.73
N ASP A 20 24.87 11.91 -5.25
CA ASP A 20 25.19 13.09 -6.07
C ASP A 20 26.65 13.08 -6.48
N ALA A 21 27.56 12.67 -5.60
CA ALA A 21 28.96 12.52 -5.91
C ALA A 21 29.19 11.40 -6.95
N ALA A 22 28.47 10.27 -6.81
CA ALA A 22 28.52 9.18 -7.77
C ALA A 22 28.07 9.62 -9.17
N LEU A 23 26.91 10.30 -9.28
CA LEU A 23 26.41 10.84 -10.55
C LEU A 23 27.39 11.80 -11.18
N ALA A 24 27.93 12.76 -10.43
CA ALA A 24 28.90 13.71 -10.94
C ALA A 24 30.18 13.03 -11.51
N GLN A 25 30.63 11.93 -10.88
CA GLN A 25 31.78 11.17 -11.41
C GLN A 25 31.42 10.37 -12.67
N TYR A 26 30.22 9.78 -12.75
CA TYR A 26 29.74 9.10 -13.96
C TYR A 26 29.55 10.08 -15.13
N GLU A 27 28.96 11.25 -14.90
CA GLU A 27 28.81 12.30 -15.90
C GLU A 27 30.20 12.79 -16.41
N ALA A 28 31.14 12.98 -15.49
CA ALA A 28 32.48 13.33 -15.85
C ALA A 28 33.22 12.20 -16.60
N ALA A 29 32.83 10.95 -16.39
CA ALA A 29 33.35 9.80 -17.14
C ALA A 29 32.89 9.83 -18.62
N PHE A 30 31.68 10.33 -18.93
CA PHE A 30 31.22 10.53 -20.31
C PHE A 30 32.14 11.49 -21.08
N ALA A 31 32.61 12.58 -20.47
CA ALA A 31 33.56 13.47 -21.09
C ALA A 31 34.91 12.78 -21.40
N ALA A 32 35.30 11.82 -20.56
CA ALA A 32 36.51 11.02 -20.78
C ALA A 32 36.34 9.94 -21.88
N LEU A 33 35.13 9.47 -22.17
CA LEU A 33 34.83 8.54 -23.28
C LEU A 33 35.24 9.11 -24.65
N VAL A 34 35.07 10.43 -24.87
CA VAL A 34 35.40 11.10 -26.12
C VAL A 34 36.89 10.98 -26.45
N ALA A 35 37.75 10.77 -25.44
CA ALA A 35 39.18 10.64 -25.59
C ALA A 35 39.68 9.21 -25.88
N GLY A 36 38.81 8.20 -25.93
CA GLY A 36 39.24 6.83 -26.22
C GLY A 36 38.37 5.70 -25.62
N GLY A 37 37.13 5.97 -25.26
CA GLY A 37 36.19 4.94 -24.75
C GLY A 37 35.51 4.15 -25.86
N THR A 38 34.87 3.03 -25.48
CA THR A 38 34.12 2.13 -26.37
C THR A 38 32.61 2.34 -26.22
N ALA A 39 31.83 1.79 -27.17
CA ALA A 39 30.37 1.74 -27.04
C ALA A 39 29.93 0.89 -25.83
N ALA A 40 30.71 -0.11 -25.45
CA ALA A 40 30.45 -0.90 -24.25
C ALA A 40 30.57 -0.06 -22.97
N ASP A 41 31.62 0.76 -22.87
CA ASP A 41 31.81 1.68 -21.74
C ASP A 41 30.68 2.71 -21.66
N ALA A 42 30.18 3.21 -22.80
CA ALA A 42 29.04 4.12 -22.84
C ALA A 42 27.75 3.46 -22.34
N ALA A 43 27.46 2.24 -22.82
CA ALA A 43 26.29 1.49 -22.39
C ALA A 43 26.35 1.19 -20.88
N ASP A 44 27.51 0.80 -20.37
CA ASP A 44 27.71 0.54 -18.95
C ASP A 44 27.56 1.79 -18.08
N LEU A 45 28.07 2.94 -18.54
CA LEU A 45 27.90 4.22 -17.82
C LEU A 45 26.41 4.60 -17.70
N PHE A 46 25.65 4.54 -18.78
CA PHE A 46 24.21 4.78 -18.72
C PHE A 46 23.52 3.84 -17.73
N ARG A 47 23.85 2.55 -17.77
CA ARG A 47 23.29 1.56 -16.86
C ARG A 47 23.63 1.85 -15.40
N TRP A 48 24.84 2.28 -15.07
CA TRP A 48 25.23 2.64 -13.70
C TRP A 48 24.54 3.92 -13.24
N ILE A 49 24.42 4.94 -14.09
CA ILE A 49 23.64 6.16 -13.81
C ILE A 49 22.19 5.78 -13.51
N GLY A 50 21.57 4.94 -14.33
CA GLY A 50 20.21 4.42 -14.09
C GLY A 50 20.10 3.71 -12.75
N SER A 51 21.12 2.94 -12.36
CA SER A 51 21.13 2.25 -11.05
C SER A 51 21.17 3.23 -9.87
N VAL A 52 21.92 4.33 -9.99
CA VAL A 52 21.94 5.38 -8.95
C VAL A 52 20.58 6.09 -8.87
N HIS A 53 19.98 6.45 -10.02
CA HIS A 53 18.64 7.07 -10.02
C HIS A 53 17.59 6.14 -9.40
N ARG A 54 17.62 4.84 -9.73
CA ARG A 54 16.73 3.84 -9.11
C ARG A 54 16.90 3.79 -7.59
N LEU A 55 18.15 3.79 -7.09
CA LEU A 55 18.42 3.77 -5.64
C LEU A 55 17.95 5.05 -4.92
N ARG A 56 17.89 6.18 -5.65
CA ARG A 56 17.31 7.44 -5.15
C ARG A 56 15.78 7.47 -5.20
N GLY A 57 15.13 6.48 -5.80
CA GLY A 57 13.69 6.45 -6.03
C GLY A 57 13.22 7.24 -7.25
N ASP A 58 14.13 7.72 -8.11
CA ASP A 58 13.81 8.44 -9.35
C ASP A 58 13.64 7.42 -10.49
N ALA A 59 12.45 6.83 -10.57
CA ALA A 59 12.16 5.75 -11.50
C ALA A 59 12.20 6.23 -12.97
N GLU A 60 11.75 7.44 -13.25
CA GLU A 60 11.69 8.01 -14.61
C GLU A 60 13.10 8.17 -15.19
N ARG A 61 13.98 8.82 -14.47
CA ARG A 61 15.39 8.97 -14.90
C ARG A 61 16.14 7.64 -14.94
N ALA A 62 15.79 6.69 -14.07
CA ALA A 62 16.38 5.37 -14.11
C ALA A 62 16.00 4.64 -15.41
N GLU A 63 14.72 4.71 -15.81
CA GLU A 63 14.20 4.12 -17.05
C GLU A 63 14.88 4.73 -18.28
N GLU A 64 14.90 6.06 -18.39
CA GLU A 64 15.58 6.79 -19.46
C GLU A 64 17.05 6.36 -19.62
N ALA A 65 17.77 6.24 -18.52
CA ALA A 65 19.17 5.83 -18.52
C ALA A 65 19.35 4.35 -18.95
N TYR A 66 18.47 3.45 -18.48
CA TYR A 66 18.54 2.04 -18.90
C TYR A 66 18.15 1.85 -20.36
N GLU A 67 17.16 2.60 -20.88
CA GLU A 67 16.81 2.61 -22.30
C GLU A 67 17.95 3.16 -23.17
N ALA A 68 18.60 4.24 -22.72
CA ALA A 68 19.80 4.75 -23.40
C ALA A 68 20.93 3.71 -23.45
N SER A 69 21.17 3.00 -22.35
CA SER A 69 22.11 1.89 -22.29
C SER A 69 21.75 0.79 -23.31
N LEU A 70 20.48 0.40 -23.37
CA LEU A 70 19.98 -0.63 -24.29
C LEU A 70 20.15 -0.17 -25.75
N ALA A 71 19.78 1.07 -26.07
CA ALA A 71 19.89 1.63 -27.42
C ALA A 71 21.33 1.64 -27.92
N VAL A 72 22.30 2.09 -27.09
CA VAL A 72 23.72 2.05 -27.41
C VAL A 72 24.19 0.61 -27.63
N ALA A 73 23.80 -0.32 -26.76
CA ALA A 73 24.17 -1.73 -26.86
C ALA A 73 23.60 -2.38 -28.12
N GLN A 74 22.36 -2.05 -28.51
CA GLN A 74 21.70 -2.53 -29.73
C GLN A 74 22.42 -2.00 -31.00
N CYS A 75 22.72 -0.70 -31.06
CA CYS A 75 23.43 -0.09 -32.18
C CYS A 75 24.82 -0.72 -32.38
N ALA A 76 25.51 -1.01 -31.29
CA ALA A 76 26.83 -1.61 -31.31
C ALA A 76 26.83 -3.16 -31.33
N ARG A 77 25.67 -3.79 -31.27
CA ARG A 77 25.49 -5.25 -31.24
C ARG A 77 26.27 -5.92 -30.11
N LEU A 78 26.08 -5.46 -28.88
CA LEU A 78 26.77 -5.89 -27.67
C LEU A 78 25.84 -6.76 -26.79
N PRO A 79 25.81 -8.10 -26.96
CA PRO A 79 24.83 -8.96 -26.29
C PRO A 79 24.90 -8.89 -24.76
N PHE A 80 26.09 -8.78 -24.16
CA PHE A 80 26.27 -8.66 -22.71
C PHE A 80 25.62 -7.36 -22.17
N GLN A 81 25.88 -6.20 -22.81
CA GLN A 81 25.30 -4.93 -22.40
C GLN A 81 23.78 -4.91 -22.63
N MET A 82 23.29 -5.54 -23.72
CA MET A 82 21.85 -5.69 -23.97
C MET A 82 21.18 -6.51 -22.85
N ALA A 83 21.77 -7.65 -22.48
CA ALA A 83 21.28 -8.48 -21.39
C ALA A 83 21.26 -7.70 -20.06
N SER A 84 22.34 -6.95 -19.78
CA SER A 84 22.48 -6.20 -18.54
C SER A 84 21.48 -5.04 -18.45
N ALA A 85 21.25 -4.29 -19.53
CA ALA A 85 20.29 -3.19 -19.57
C ALA A 85 18.83 -3.72 -19.42
N LEU A 86 18.48 -4.77 -20.17
CA LEU A 86 17.15 -5.41 -20.06
C LEU A 86 16.91 -6.00 -18.67
N ASN A 87 17.93 -6.58 -18.02
CA ASN A 87 17.82 -7.03 -16.65
C ASN A 87 17.52 -5.87 -15.68
N CYS A 88 18.18 -4.71 -15.86
CA CYS A 88 17.92 -3.52 -15.04
C CYS A 88 16.52 -2.95 -15.28
N LEU A 89 16.03 -2.90 -16.53
CA LEU A 89 14.65 -2.55 -16.86
C LEU A 89 13.66 -3.53 -16.22
N GLY A 90 13.94 -4.83 -16.27
CA GLY A 90 13.12 -5.85 -15.61
C GLY A 90 13.00 -5.63 -14.10
N ILE A 91 14.11 -5.30 -13.41
CA ILE A 91 14.11 -4.97 -11.99
C ILE A 91 13.27 -3.72 -11.72
N LEU A 92 13.43 -2.67 -12.53
CA LEU A 92 12.71 -1.40 -12.36
C LEU A 92 11.19 -1.59 -12.44
N VAL A 93 10.71 -2.23 -13.53
CA VAL A 93 9.27 -2.43 -13.74
C VAL A 93 8.69 -3.49 -12.80
N GLN A 94 9.50 -4.44 -12.30
CA GLN A 94 9.11 -5.36 -11.24
C GLN A 94 8.80 -4.59 -9.95
N PHE A 95 9.62 -3.61 -9.59
CA PHE A 95 9.38 -2.74 -8.44
C PHE A 95 8.10 -1.91 -8.60
N GLN A 96 7.79 -1.48 -9.82
CA GLN A 96 6.54 -0.79 -10.17
C GLN A 96 5.31 -1.72 -10.22
N GLY A 97 5.47 -3.03 -9.97
CA GLY A 97 4.39 -4.02 -9.98
C GLY A 97 3.99 -4.52 -11.38
N ALA A 98 4.63 -4.05 -12.45
CA ALA A 98 4.37 -4.48 -13.82
C ALA A 98 4.99 -5.87 -14.10
N SER A 99 4.50 -6.89 -13.42
CA SER A 99 5.09 -8.24 -13.40
C SER A 99 5.18 -8.90 -14.79
N GLU A 100 4.21 -8.68 -15.68
CA GLU A 100 4.23 -9.24 -17.04
C GLU A 100 5.33 -8.61 -17.90
N LEU A 101 5.50 -7.30 -17.77
CA LEU A 101 6.54 -6.56 -18.46
C LEU A 101 7.93 -6.94 -17.94
N ALA A 102 8.06 -7.13 -16.61
CA ALA A 102 9.30 -7.62 -15.99
C ALA A 102 9.70 -8.99 -16.55
N GLU A 103 8.75 -9.92 -16.66
CA GLU A 103 9.01 -11.26 -17.24
C GLU A 103 9.45 -11.16 -18.70
N SER A 104 8.85 -10.27 -19.48
CA SER A 104 9.24 -10.01 -20.87
C SER A 104 10.68 -9.51 -20.95
N TYR A 105 11.05 -8.52 -20.13
CA TYR A 105 12.43 -8.02 -20.11
C TYR A 105 13.44 -9.09 -19.66
N TYR A 106 13.16 -9.85 -18.60
CA TYR A 106 14.04 -10.92 -18.17
C TYR A 106 14.18 -12.05 -19.21
N SER A 107 13.11 -12.38 -19.94
CA SER A 107 13.15 -13.39 -21.01
C SER A 107 14.02 -12.92 -22.18
N GLN A 108 13.91 -11.67 -22.58
CA GLN A 108 14.79 -11.06 -23.57
C GLN A 108 16.24 -11.00 -23.07
N ALA A 109 16.46 -10.57 -21.84
CA ALA A 109 17.78 -10.52 -21.22
C ALA A 109 18.45 -11.90 -21.23
N ARG A 110 17.71 -12.98 -20.90
CA ARG A 110 18.21 -14.36 -20.94
C ARG A 110 18.63 -14.81 -22.33
N THR A 111 17.90 -14.38 -23.35
CA THR A 111 18.27 -14.65 -24.75
C THR A 111 19.62 -14.02 -25.11
N TYR A 112 19.82 -12.75 -24.74
CA TYR A 112 21.08 -12.06 -25.00
C TYR A 112 22.23 -12.54 -24.11
N ALA A 113 21.96 -12.94 -22.87
CA ALA A 113 22.96 -13.57 -22.00
C ALA A 113 23.47 -14.88 -22.60
N SER A 114 22.58 -15.67 -23.21
CA SER A 114 22.97 -16.89 -23.93
C SER A 114 23.84 -16.60 -25.17
N GLN A 115 23.54 -15.53 -25.91
CA GLN A 115 24.36 -15.07 -27.04
C GLN A 115 25.74 -14.55 -26.61
N ALA A 116 25.79 -13.91 -25.46
CA ALA A 116 27.04 -13.42 -24.85
C ALA A 116 27.90 -14.56 -24.29
N GLN A 117 27.32 -15.74 -24.08
CA GLN A 117 27.95 -16.87 -23.38
C GLN A 117 28.46 -16.49 -21.98
N ASP A 118 27.79 -15.56 -21.33
CA ASP A 118 28.16 -15.07 -20.00
C ASP A 118 27.29 -15.77 -18.93
N GLU A 119 27.92 -16.69 -18.20
CA GLU A 119 27.25 -17.47 -17.15
C GLU A 119 26.83 -16.62 -15.98
N ARG A 120 27.55 -15.54 -15.67
CA ARG A 120 27.24 -14.68 -14.52
C ARG A 120 25.95 -13.89 -14.74
N ILE A 121 25.82 -13.20 -15.89
CA ILE A 121 24.58 -12.46 -16.18
C ILE A 121 23.39 -13.40 -16.35
N ALA A 122 23.60 -14.59 -16.93
CA ALA A 122 22.57 -15.62 -17.03
C ALA A 122 22.07 -16.07 -15.64
N ALA A 123 22.99 -16.28 -14.68
CA ALA A 123 22.65 -16.65 -13.31
C ALA A 123 21.88 -15.53 -12.58
N ILE A 124 22.29 -14.26 -12.76
CA ILE A 124 21.58 -13.10 -12.18
C ILE A 124 20.14 -13.03 -12.72
N ILE A 125 19.95 -13.24 -14.03
CA ILE A 125 18.63 -13.22 -14.64
C ILE A 125 17.77 -14.39 -14.13
N ASP A 126 18.33 -15.60 -14.01
CA ASP A 126 17.63 -16.74 -13.44
C ASP A 126 17.20 -16.47 -11.98
N GLN A 127 18.06 -15.81 -11.18
CA GLN A 127 17.73 -15.41 -9.81
C GLN A 127 16.59 -14.39 -9.76
N ASN A 128 16.59 -13.39 -10.66
CA ASN A 128 15.53 -12.38 -10.74
C ASN A 128 14.20 -12.99 -11.22
N LEU A 129 14.24 -13.94 -12.17
CA LEU A 129 13.07 -14.72 -12.56
C LEU A 129 12.51 -15.55 -11.40
N GLY A 130 13.39 -16.11 -10.56
CA GLY A 130 13.00 -16.80 -9.33
C GLY A 130 12.29 -15.85 -8.35
N THR A 131 12.82 -14.66 -8.17
CA THR A 131 12.20 -13.62 -7.33
C THR A 131 10.83 -13.19 -7.87
N LEU A 132 10.72 -12.96 -9.17
CA LEU A 132 9.45 -12.63 -9.82
C LEU A 132 8.42 -13.75 -9.67
N ALA A 133 8.84 -15.02 -9.84
CA ALA A 133 7.98 -16.18 -9.65
C ALA A 133 7.50 -16.30 -8.19
N SER A 134 8.38 -16.02 -7.22
CA SER A 134 8.03 -16.00 -5.79
C SER A 134 6.97 -14.92 -5.48
N ILE A 135 7.15 -13.69 -6.00
CA ILE A 135 6.19 -12.59 -5.85
C ILE A 135 4.81 -12.96 -6.40
N ARG A 136 4.77 -13.69 -7.53
CA ARG A 136 3.53 -14.18 -8.14
C ARG A 136 2.93 -15.40 -7.43
N GLY A 137 3.56 -15.91 -6.38
CA GLY A 137 3.13 -17.12 -5.66
C GLY A 137 3.42 -18.43 -6.42
N ASN A 138 4.17 -18.39 -7.51
CA ASN A 138 4.59 -19.60 -8.25
C ASN A 138 5.89 -20.15 -7.66
N VAL A 139 5.78 -20.71 -6.45
CA VAL A 139 6.96 -21.14 -5.68
C VAL A 139 7.71 -22.28 -6.36
N GLY A 140 7.04 -23.15 -7.13
CA GLY A 140 7.71 -24.22 -7.90
C GLY A 140 8.67 -23.66 -8.96
N LEU A 141 8.25 -22.63 -9.70
CA LEU A 141 9.10 -21.94 -10.67
C LEU A 141 10.22 -21.15 -9.99
N ALA A 142 9.93 -20.55 -8.83
CA ALA A 142 10.94 -19.83 -8.04
C ALA A 142 12.08 -20.77 -7.62
N ILE A 143 11.76 -21.93 -7.06
CA ILE A 143 12.76 -22.95 -6.67
C ILE A 143 13.60 -23.37 -7.88
N ALA A 144 12.97 -23.74 -9.00
CA ALA A 144 13.70 -24.17 -10.19
C ALA A 144 14.65 -23.08 -10.73
N SER A 145 14.22 -21.80 -10.69
CA SER A 145 15.03 -20.66 -11.14
C SER A 145 16.20 -20.41 -10.20
N TYR A 146 15.98 -20.46 -8.87
CA TYR A 146 17.06 -20.30 -7.90
C TYR A 146 18.07 -21.45 -7.94
N GLU A 147 17.62 -22.71 -8.17
CA GLU A 147 18.51 -23.85 -8.37
C GLU A 147 19.38 -23.70 -9.63
N SER A 148 18.79 -23.20 -10.73
CA SER A 148 19.53 -22.86 -11.94
C SER A 148 20.59 -21.79 -11.68
N ALA A 149 20.23 -20.70 -11.03
CA ALA A 149 21.14 -19.63 -10.65
C ALA A 149 22.28 -20.13 -9.76
N LEU A 150 21.95 -20.90 -8.72
CA LEU A 150 22.92 -21.50 -7.80
C LEU A 150 23.93 -22.39 -8.52
N SER A 151 23.45 -23.26 -9.43
CA SER A 151 24.31 -24.12 -10.22
C SER A 151 25.29 -23.33 -11.09
N ARG A 152 24.85 -22.22 -11.70
CA ARG A 152 25.69 -21.35 -12.52
C ARG A 152 26.72 -20.59 -11.68
N PHE A 153 26.30 -19.98 -10.55
CA PHE A 153 27.21 -19.26 -9.66
C PHE A 153 28.30 -20.17 -9.08
N ARG A 154 27.96 -21.42 -8.73
CA ARG A 154 28.96 -22.41 -8.32
C ARG A 154 29.99 -22.73 -9.42
N ARG A 155 29.57 -22.79 -10.69
CA ARG A 155 30.51 -23.07 -11.83
C ARG A 155 31.51 -21.95 -12.07
N ILE A 156 31.17 -20.72 -11.69
CA ILE A 156 32.04 -19.55 -11.88
C ILE A 156 32.70 -19.09 -10.57
N ASP A 157 32.61 -19.91 -9.52
CA ASP A 157 33.19 -19.64 -8.19
C ASP A 157 32.77 -18.29 -7.59
N ASP A 158 31.54 -17.80 -7.90
CA ASP A 158 30.98 -16.58 -7.33
C ASP A 158 30.31 -16.87 -5.96
N THR A 159 31.13 -17.02 -4.92
CA THR A 159 30.68 -17.44 -3.59
C THR A 159 29.64 -16.49 -3.00
N SER A 160 29.76 -15.17 -3.20
CA SER A 160 28.78 -14.20 -2.69
C SER A 160 27.38 -14.41 -3.31
N SER A 161 27.33 -14.65 -4.62
CA SER A 161 26.06 -14.93 -5.32
C SER A 161 25.52 -16.33 -4.99
N VAL A 162 26.41 -17.31 -4.70
CA VAL A 162 26.01 -18.64 -4.18
C VAL A 162 25.26 -18.47 -2.86
N ILE A 163 25.78 -17.71 -1.91
CA ILE A 163 25.16 -17.48 -0.61
C ILE A 163 23.79 -16.81 -0.78
N SER A 164 23.70 -15.77 -1.61
CA SER A 164 22.43 -15.10 -1.90
C SER A 164 21.39 -16.02 -2.51
N SER A 165 21.82 -16.91 -3.44
CA SER A 165 20.94 -17.91 -4.06
C SER A 165 20.48 -18.97 -3.08
N LEU A 166 21.37 -19.45 -2.20
CA LEU A 166 21.04 -20.39 -1.11
C LEU A 166 20.03 -19.76 -0.14
N ASN A 167 20.22 -18.51 0.23
CA ASN A 167 19.29 -17.78 1.09
C ASN A 167 17.89 -17.69 0.47
N ASN A 168 17.79 -17.29 -0.80
CA ASN A 168 16.52 -17.19 -1.51
C ASN A 168 15.85 -18.57 -1.67
N LEU A 169 16.62 -19.59 -1.97
CA LEU A 169 16.16 -20.98 -2.07
C LEU A 169 15.65 -21.49 -0.72
N GLY A 170 16.38 -21.20 0.37
CA GLY A 170 15.98 -21.51 1.74
C GLY A 170 14.64 -20.87 2.10
N MET A 171 14.44 -19.61 1.75
CA MET A 171 13.16 -18.92 1.93
C MET A 171 12.02 -19.58 1.12
N ALA A 172 12.26 -19.93 -0.14
CA ALA A 172 11.26 -20.60 -0.98
C ALA A 172 10.90 -21.99 -0.43
N TYR A 173 11.86 -22.77 0.04
CA TYR A 173 11.60 -24.04 0.70
C TYR A 173 10.86 -23.87 2.03
N ARG A 174 11.20 -22.86 2.82
CA ARG A 174 10.46 -22.50 4.04
C ARG A 174 8.99 -22.22 3.73
N ASP A 175 8.70 -21.44 2.70
CA ASP A 175 7.34 -21.05 2.35
C ASP A 175 6.48 -22.20 1.81
N THR A 176 7.12 -23.26 1.30
CA THR A 176 6.45 -24.52 0.90
C THR A 176 6.43 -25.59 1.99
N GLY A 177 6.92 -25.30 3.20
CA GLY A 177 6.97 -26.28 4.30
C GLY A 177 8.04 -27.37 4.13
N GLN A 178 8.98 -27.20 3.20
CA GLN A 178 10.09 -28.12 2.98
C GLN A 178 11.25 -27.82 3.96
N TRP A 179 10.96 -27.98 5.27
CA TRP A 179 11.78 -27.48 6.38
C TRP A 179 13.24 -27.95 6.33
N THR A 180 13.47 -29.24 6.05
CA THR A 180 14.84 -29.82 6.02
C THR A 180 15.65 -29.29 4.82
N ALA A 181 15.01 -28.97 3.70
CA ALA A 181 15.69 -28.36 2.57
C ALA A 181 16.06 -26.91 2.88
N ALA A 182 15.15 -26.16 3.52
CA ALA A 182 15.40 -24.81 3.97
C ALA A 182 16.59 -24.74 4.96
N GLU A 183 16.61 -25.62 5.98
CA GLU A 183 17.71 -25.71 6.95
C GLU A 183 19.05 -25.91 6.25
N ARG A 184 19.14 -26.90 5.35
CA ARG A 184 20.39 -27.16 4.61
C ARG A 184 20.87 -25.97 3.80
N CYS A 185 19.95 -25.23 3.18
CA CYS A 185 20.30 -24.01 2.43
C CYS A 185 20.87 -22.93 3.35
N PHE A 186 20.23 -22.68 4.50
CA PHE A 186 20.70 -21.69 5.45
C PHE A 186 22.01 -22.12 6.12
N ASP A 187 22.20 -23.41 6.44
CA ASP A 187 23.43 -23.92 7.03
C ASP A 187 24.62 -23.72 6.08
N GLU A 188 24.48 -24.16 4.80
CA GLU A 188 25.52 -23.97 3.80
C GLU A 188 25.80 -22.47 3.55
N ALA A 189 24.75 -21.64 3.50
CA ALA A 189 24.91 -20.20 3.34
C ALA A 189 25.67 -19.55 4.52
N CYS A 190 25.40 -19.97 5.77
CA CYS A 190 26.13 -19.53 6.94
C CYS A 190 27.59 -19.95 6.93
N GLU A 191 27.89 -21.20 6.56
CA GLU A 191 29.28 -21.72 6.45
C GLU A 191 30.08 -20.87 5.46
N LEU A 192 29.57 -20.69 4.26
CA LEU A 192 30.22 -19.86 3.23
C LEU A 192 30.33 -18.39 3.62
N GLY A 193 29.31 -17.84 4.29
CA GLY A 193 29.33 -16.46 4.79
C GLY A 193 30.43 -16.24 5.85
N ASN A 194 30.65 -17.22 6.72
CA ASN A 194 31.75 -17.19 7.70
C ASN A 194 33.13 -17.21 7.03
N GLU A 195 33.29 -17.99 5.95
CA GLU A 195 34.53 -17.99 5.15
C GLU A 195 34.81 -16.64 4.52
N LEU A 196 33.77 -15.97 3.96
CA LEU A 196 33.88 -14.63 3.39
C LEU A 196 34.03 -13.52 4.44
N ARG A 197 33.75 -13.81 5.72
CA ARG A 197 33.67 -12.83 6.81
C ARG A 197 32.70 -11.68 6.54
N ASP A 198 31.62 -11.95 5.82
CA ASP A 198 30.54 -10.97 5.56
C ASP A 198 29.53 -11.01 6.71
N ALA A 199 29.73 -10.12 7.66
CA ALA A 199 28.92 -10.06 8.87
C ALA A 199 27.44 -9.74 8.56
N LEU A 200 27.16 -8.80 7.65
CA LEU A 200 25.79 -8.42 7.30
C LEU A 200 25.03 -9.59 6.68
N LEU A 201 25.69 -10.32 5.78
CA LEU A 201 25.09 -11.47 5.12
C LEU A 201 24.77 -12.58 6.13
N ILE A 202 25.69 -12.87 7.05
CA ILE A 202 25.48 -13.83 8.13
C ILE A 202 24.30 -13.43 9.00
N GLY A 203 24.22 -12.16 9.41
CA GLY A 203 23.09 -11.64 10.20
C GLY A 203 21.74 -11.86 9.51
N ASN A 204 21.66 -11.57 8.23
CA ASN A 204 20.43 -11.77 7.44
C ASN A 204 20.03 -13.25 7.33
N ILE A 205 21.01 -14.17 7.15
CA ILE A 205 20.73 -15.62 7.09
C ILE A 205 20.23 -16.11 8.46
N GLU A 206 20.84 -15.66 9.56
CA GLU A 206 20.40 -16.01 10.91
C GLU A 206 18.96 -15.52 11.19
N LEU A 207 18.55 -14.36 10.69
CA LEU A 207 17.14 -13.92 10.78
C LEU A 207 16.20 -14.82 9.98
N ASN A 208 16.58 -15.24 8.78
CA ASN A 208 15.77 -16.17 7.99
C ASN A 208 15.65 -17.56 8.64
N ARG A 209 16.72 -18.01 9.33
CA ARG A 209 16.68 -19.22 10.19
C ARG A 209 15.72 -19.04 11.36
N ALA A 210 15.78 -17.89 12.02
CA ALA A 210 14.87 -17.58 13.13
C ALA A 210 13.40 -17.61 12.66
N GLU A 211 13.08 -17.04 11.49
CA GLU A 211 11.74 -17.11 10.91
C GLU A 211 11.30 -18.55 10.58
N LEU A 212 12.23 -19.38 10.08
CA LEU A 212 11.96 -20.79 9.85
C LEU A 212 11.60 -21.49 11.16
N ASP A 213 12.38 -21.24 12.23
CA ASP A 213 12.18 -21.86 13.52
C ASP A 213 10.90 -21.37 14.21
N VAL A 214 10.54 -20.08 14.05
CA VAL A 214 9.23 -19.56 14.49
C VAL A 214 8.09 -20.31 13.82
N ARG A 215 8.14 -20.55 12.51
CA ARG A 215 7.10 -21.29 11.77
C ARG A 215 6.99 -22.75 12.20
N ARG A 216 8.09 -23.35 12.65
CA ARG A 216 8.14 -24.73 13.17
C ARG A 216 7.78 -24.86 14.63
N GLY A 217 7.59 -23.73 15.34
CA GLY A 217 7.33 -23.69 16.77
C GLY A 217 8.57 -23.95 17.63
N ARG A 218 9.78 -23.90 17.06
CA ARG A 218 11.07 -24.02 17.78
C ARG A 218 11.50 -22.66 18.31
N TYR A 219 10.79 -22.14 19.28
CA TYR A 219 10.92 -20.75 19.71
C TYR A 219 12.25 -20.43 20.40
N GLU A 220 12.88 -21.38 21.10
CA GLU A 220 14.20 -21.16 21.72
C GLU A 220 15.29 -21.10 20.65
N ASP A 221 15.28 -22.00 19.66
CA ASP A 221 16.22 -21.97 18.54
C ASP A 221 16.06 -20.66 17.74
N ALA A 222 14.82 -20.24 17.49
CA ALA A 222 14.51 -18.95 16.86
C ALA A 222 15.09 -17.77 17.63
N ARG A 223 14.97 -17.79 18.97
CA ARG A 223 15.50 -16.73 19.80
C ARG A 223 17.03 -16.68 19.73
N GLU A 224 17.70 -17.83 19.80
CA GLU A 224 19.16 -17.90 19.69
C GLU A 224 19.66 -17.37 18.34
N SER A 225 18.97 -17.68 17.24
CA SER A 225 19.30 -17.14 15.92
C SER A 225 19.08 -15.63 15.84
N CYS A 226 17.99 -15.10 16.42
CA CYS A 226 17.79 -13.66 16.55
C CYS A 226 18.89 -12.99 17.38
N ASP A 227 19.27 -13.60 18.52
CA ASP A 227 20.31 -13.06 19.40
C ASP A 227 21.66 -12.97 18.65
N ARG A 228 22.05 -14.02 17.90
CA ARG A 228 23.26 -14.00 17.06
C ARG A 228 23.21 -12.93 15.98
N ALA A 229 22.08 -12.81 15.26
CA ALA A 229 21.90 -11.78 14.26
C ALA A 229 22.01 -10.37 14.86
N PHE A 230 21.33 -10.14 15.98
CA PHE A 230 21.35 -8.86 16.68
C PHE A 230 22.75 -8.45 17.16
N GLU A 231 23.52 -9.39 17.71
CA GLU A 231 24.93 -9.16 18.09
C GLU A 231 25.78 -8.75 16.87
N VAL A 232 25.58 -9.44 15.74
CA VAL A 232 26.29 -9.11 14.49
C VAL A 232 25.95 -7.70 14.04
N PHE A 233 24.67 -7.34 13.92
CA PHE A 233 24.24 -6.02 13.48
C PHE A 233 24.66 -4.91 14.44
N THR A 234 24.71 -5.20 15.75
CA THR A 234 25.22 -4.24 16.74
C THR A 234 26.72 -4.00 16.56
N ARG A 235 27.51 -5.05 16.29
CA ARG A 235 28.96 -4.96 16.09
C ARG A 235 29.33 -4.14 14.86
N VAL A 236 28.54 -4.24 13.79
CA VAL A 236 28.78 -3.51 12.53
C VAL A 236 27.99 -2.20 12.42
N ASP A 237 27.35 -1.79 13.52
CA ASP A 237 26.51 -0.57 13.60
C ASP A 237 25.41 -0.47 12.53
N SER A 238 24.82 -1.61 12.17
CA SER A 238 23.74 -1.67 11.18
C SER A 238 22.39 -1.40 11.84
N VAL A 239 21.92 -0.16 11.77
CA VAL A 239 20.59 0.24 12.30
C VAL A 239 19.47 -0.50 11.61
N ALA A 240 19.55 -0.65 10.28
CA ALA A 240 18.56 -1.41 9.50
C ALA A 240 18.53 -2.89 9.92
N GLY A 241 19.69 -3.54 10.07
CA GLY A 241 19.77 -4.92 10.55
C GLY A 241 19.22 -5.10 11.96
N GLN A 242 19.46 -4.15 12.86
CA GLN A 242 18.86 -4.17 14.21
C GLN A 242 17.32 -4.04 14.13
N SER A 243 16.80 -3.17 13.24
CA SER A 243 15.36 -3.05 13.01
C SER A 243 14.75 -4.35 12.53
N GLU A 244 15.39 -5.01 11.55
CA GLU A 244 14.97 -6.33 11.04
C GLU A 244 14.96 -7.38 12.16
N ALA A 245 15.98 -7.42 13.01
CA ALA A 245 16.04 -8.34 14.14
C ALA A 245 14.88 -8.09 15.12
N TYR A 246 14.58 -6.84 15.45
CA TYR A 246 13.44 -6.51 16.29
C TYR A 246 12.09 -6.89 15.63
N LYS A 247 11.95 -6.79 14.31
CA LYS A 247 10.77 -7.28 13.57
C LYS A 247 10.58 -8.79 13.79
N VAL A 248 11.64 -9.57 13.66
CA VAL A 248 11.59 -11.03 13.87
C VAL A 248 11.33 -11.38 15.34
N TYR A 249 11.92 -10.67 16.32
CA TYR A 249 11.58 -10.82 17.73
C TYR A 249 10.09 -10.53 17.98
N GLY A 250 9.55 -9.49 17.37
CA GLY A 250 8.13 -9.17 17.46
C GLY A 250 7.25 -10.35 17.00
N ALA A 251 7.55 -10.94 15.85
CA ALA A 251 6.87 -12.11 15.34
C ALA A 251 7.04 -13.34 16.27
N LEU A 252 8.26 -13.59 16.77
CA LEU A 252 8.56 -14.67 17.69
C LEU A 252 7.74 -14.56 18.99
N PHE A 253 7.80 -13.42 19.68
CA PHE A 253 7.04 -13.23 20.93
C PHE A 253 5.54 -13.24 20.67
N GLY A 254 5.15 -12.80 19.50
CA GLY A 254 3.80 -12.97 19.04
C GLY A 254 3.36 -14.43 19.06
N ARG A 255 4.07 -15.31 18.40
CA ARG A 255 3.78 -16.76 18.36
C ARG A 255 3.90 -17.44 19.74
N MET A 256 4.74 -16.95 20.60
CA MET A 256 4.85 -17.39 22.01
C MET A 256 3.69 -16.92 22.89
N ASN A 257 2.68 -16.23 22.34
CA ASN A 257 1.55 -15.64 23.05
C ASN A 257 1.97 -14.62 24.14
N LYS A 258 2.99 -13.80 23.85
CA LYS A 258 3.48 -12.71 24.69
C LYS A 258 3.24 -11.35 24.01
N PRO A 259 1.97 -10.89 23.91
CA PRO A 259 1.61 -9.75 23.05
C PRO A 259 2.31 -8.44 23.44
N SER A 260 2.45 -8.15 24.73
CA SER A 260 3.12 -6.92 25.17
C SER A 260 4.60 -6.86 24.76
N LEU A 261 5.29 -8.01 24.78
CA LEU A 261 6.67 -8.09 24.29
C LEU A 261 6.72 -7.94 22.78
N ALA A 262 5.79 -8.59 22.04
CA ALA A 262 5.70 -8.45 20.60
C ALA A 262 5.50 -6.98 20.20
N ASP A 263 4.53 -6.30 20.82
CA ASP A 263 4.26 -4.87 20.56
C ASP A 263 5.48 -3.98 20.85
N THR A 264 6.21 -4.26 21.97
CA THR A 264 7.43 -3.52 22.30
C THR A 264 8.51 -3.69 21.23
N HIS A 265 8.70 -4.92 20.73
CA HIS A 265 9.71 -5.19 19.71
C HIS A 265 9.32 -4.58 18.34
N PHE A 266 8.06 -4.68 17.92
CA PHE A 266 7.60 -4.01 16.71
C PHE A 266 7.71 -2.48 16.79
N ALA A 267 7.38 -1.89 17.94
CA ALA A 267 7.55 -0.45 18.17
C ALA A 267 9.03 -0.04 18.03
N ARG A 268 9.95 -0.83 18.62
CA ARG A 268 11.38 -0.56 18.50
C ARG A 268 11.90 -0.74 17.08
N ALA A 269 11.41 -1.75 16.35
CA ALA A 269 11.74 -1.92 14.94
C ALA A 269 11.31 -0.70 14.12
N SER A 270 10.06 -0.24 14.27
CA SER A 270 9.55 0.96 13.57
C SER A 270 10.35 2.22 13.92
N GLU A 271 10.73 2.40 15.19
CA GLU A 271 11.56 3.54 15.61
C GLU A 271 12.92 3.54 14.91
N LEU A 272 13.60 2.38 14.84
CA LEU A 272 14.90 2.25 14.17
C LEU A 272 14.81 2.43 12.66
N ALA A 273 13.79 1.84 12.01
CA ALA A 273 13.54 2.02 10.58
C ALA A 273 13.29 3.50 10.23
N ARG A 274 12.51 4.19 11.06
CA ARG A 274 12.24 5.63 10.91
C ARG A 274 13.50 6.47 11.14
N HIS A 275 14.32 6.11 12.15
CA HIS A 275 15.57 6.80 12.43
C HIS A 275 16.60 6.65 11.29
N SER A 276 16.67 5.49 10.65
CA SER A 276 17.54 5.26 9.50
C SER A 276 17.03 5.89 8.21
N GLY A 277 15.79 6.40 8.19
CA GLY A 277 15.12 6.89 6.99
C GLY A 277 14.69 5.78 6.01
N ASP A 278 14.76 4.52 6.43
CA ASP A 278 14.38 3.37 5.62
C ASP A 278 12.85 3.17 5.67
N ARG A 279 12.16 3.91 4.79
CA ARG A 279 10.71 3.92 4.71
C ARG A 279 10.13 2.57 4.25
N LEU A 280 10.88 1.81 3.45
CA LEU A 280 10.46 0.48 3.02
C LEU A 280 10.44 -0.48 4.21
N LEU A 281 11.52 -0.50 4.99
CA LEU A 281 11.60 -1.31 6.20
C LEU A 281 10.54 -0.90 7.23
N GLU A 282 10.27 0.41 7.39
CA GLU A 282 9.19 0.89 8.26
C GLU A 282 7.83 0.31 7.84
N ALA A 283 7.52 0.33 6.54
CA ALA A 283 6.29 -0.23 6.01
C ALA A 283 6.19 -1.75 6.23
N GLU A 284 7.29 -2.48 6.03
CA GLU A 284 7.35 -3.94 6.27
C GLU A 284 7.16 -4.30 7.75
N VAL A 285 7.76 -3.53 8.67
CA VAL A 285 7.58 -3.70 10.11
C VAL A 285 6.12 -3.48 10.51
N LEU A 286 5.48 -2.44 9.99
CA LEU A 286 4.07 -2.15 10.23
C LEU A 286 3.16 -3.26 9.70
N ALA A 287 3.44 -3.79 8.50
CA ALA A 287 2.71 -4.90 7.92
C ALA A 287 2.85 -6.19 8.75
N ALA A 288 4.05 -6.45 9.31
CA ALA A 288 4.31 -7.59 10.19
C ALA A 288 3.60 -7.44 11.56
N ALA A 289 3.64 -6.24 12.13
CA ALA A 289 2.90 -5.91 13.36
C ALA A 289 1.39 -6.09 13.17
N ALA A 290 0.86 -5.63 12.05
CA ALA A 290 -0.53 -5.79 11.69
C ALA A 290 -0.94 -7.27 11.60
N GLN A 291 -0.13 -8.12 10.99
CA GLN A 291 -0.37 -9.56 10.94
C GLN A 291 -0.43 -10.17 12.35
N ASN A 292 0.47 -9.75 13.24
CA ASN A 292 0.46 -10.17 14.64
C ASN A 292 -0.81 -9.73 15.39
N HIS A 293 -1.34 -8.53 15.10
CA HIS A 293 -2.59 -8.04 15.65
C HIS A 293 -3.80 -8.82 15.12
N LEU A 294 -3.84 -9.11 13.80
CA LEU A 294 -4.90 -9.90 13.16
C LEU A 294 -5.05 -11.29 13.78
N GLU A 295 -3.94 -11.99 13.98
CA GLU A 295 -3.93 -13.32 14.58
C GLU A 295 -4.48 -13.34 16.02
N ARG A 296 -4.60 -12.16 16.64
CA ARG A 296 -5.15 -11.96 18.00
C ARG A 296 -6.49 -11.23 18.02
N THR A 297 -7.13 -11.09 16.89
CA THR A 297 -8.39 -10.36 16.78
C THR A 297 -8.34 -8.90 17.29
N ARG A 298 -7.14 -8.31 17.33
CA ARG A 298 -6.93 -6.89 17.64
C ARG A 298 -7.08 -6.06 16.36
N ASN A 299 -8.32 -6.04 15.85
CA ASN A 299 -8.62 -5.54 14.52
C ASN A 299 -8.35 -4.04 14.36
N THR A 300 -8.56 -3.24 15.41
CA THR A 300 -8.32 -1.78 15.37
C THR A 300 -6.84 -1.46 15.20
N GLU A 301 -5.98 -2.12 15.98
CA GLU A 301 -4.52 -1.96 15.89
C GLU A 301 -4.00 -2.51 14.57
N ALA A 302 -4.52 -3.65 14.12
CA ALA A 302 -4.17 -4.22 12.81
C ALA A 302 -4.49 -3.25 11.68
N LEU A 303 -5.68 -2.66 11.69
CA LEU A 303 -6.14 -1.73 10.67
C LEU A 303 -5.29 -0.45 10.63
N ARG A 304 -4.93 0.09 11.81
CA ARG A 304 -4.04 1.25 11.90
C ARG A 304 -2.68 0.95 11.27
N SER A 305 -2.04 -0.15 11.68
CA SER A 305 -0.73 -0.54 11.15
C SER A 305 -0.77 -0.83 9.64
N LEU A 306 -1.87 -1.45 9.13
CA LEU A 306 -2.04 -1.69 7.69
C LEU A 306 -2.20 -0.40 6.91
N ASN A 307 -2.95 0.59 7.42
CA ASN A 307 -3.12 1.87 6.74
C ASN A 307 -1.81 2.67 6.71
N GLU A 308 -1.07 2.72 7.81
CA GLU A 308 0.25 3.37 7.84
C GLU A 308 1.21 2.69 6.84
N ALA A 309 1.24 1.35 6.81
CA ALA A 309 2.03 0.60 5.83
C ALA A 309 1.58 0.89 4.39
N TYR A 310 0.27 0.97 4.15
CA TYR A 310 -0.29 1.28 2.83
C TYR A 310 0.16 2.65 2.31
N HIS A 311 0.10 3.68 3.15
CA HIS A 311 0.57 5.01 2.78
C HIS A 311 2.07 5.00 2.42
N LEU A 312 2.89 4.35 3.24
CA LEU A 312 4.32 4.25 2.97
C LEU A 312 4.62 3.48 1.68
N PHE A 313 4.00 2.32 1.45
CA PHE A 313 4.17 1.56 0.20
C PHE A 313 3.63 2.32 -1.02
N SER A 314 2.56 3.09 -0.86
CA SER A 314 2.00 3.93 -1.94
C SER A 314 2.96 5.04 -2.34
N GLU A 315 3.53 5.77 -1.38
CA GLU A 315 4.53 6.80 -1.62
C GLU A 315 5.81 6.23 -2.27
N LEU A 316 6.16 4.98 -1.95
CA LEU A 316 7.31 4.28 -2.52
C LEU A 316 7.02 3.63 -3.87
N GLY A 317 5.78 3.63 -4.35
CA GLY A 317 5.37 2.93 -5.57
C GLY A 317 5.51 1.40 -5.50
N ALA A 318 5.49 0.81 -4.29
CA ALA A 318 5.69 -0.62 -4.06
C ALA A 318 4.42 -1.44 -4.34
N GLN A 319 4.01 -1.52 -5.60
CA GLN A 319 2.73 -2.10 -6.05
C GLN A 319 2.51 -3.55 -5.60
N ALA A 320 3.55 -4.38 -5.58
CA ALA A 320 3.43 -5.78 -5.14
C ALA A 320 3.03 -5.89 -3.66
N ALA A 321 3.61 -5.04 -2.79
CA ALA A 321 3.26 -4.96 -1.38
C ALA A 321 1.85 -4.40 -1.18
N LEU A 322 1.46 -3.39 -1.98
CA LEU A 322 0.12 -2.82 -1.96
C LEU A 322 -0.97 -3.87 -2.28
N LEU A 323 -0.76 -4.71 -3.30
CA LEU A 323 -1.71 -5.77 -3.65
C LEU A 323 -1.91 -6.82 -2.52
N ASP A 324 -0.88 -7.12 -1.75
CA ASP A 324 -1.01 -8.01 -0.59
C ASP A 324 -1.76 -7.32 0.57
N LEU A 325 -1.42 -6.04 0.83
CA LEU A 325 -2.11 -5.26 1.84
C LEU A 325 -3.59 -5.05 1.53
N ASP A 326 -3.93 -4.73 0.28
CA ASP A 326 -5.32 -4.54 -0.16
C ASP A 326 -6.18 -5.76 0.19
N ARG A 327 -5.70 -6.97 -0.10
CA ARG A 327 -6.42 -8.21 0.23
C ARG A 327 -6.66 -8.37 1.74
N ARG A 328 -5.72 -7.96 2.57
CA ARG A 328 -5.84 -8.03 4.05
C ARG A 328 -6.79 -6.97 4.57
N LEU A 329 -6.73 -5.76 4.01
CA LEU A 329 -7.58 -4.63 4.38
C LEU A 329 -9.03 -4.85 3.98
N ASP A 330 -9.31 -5.33 2.77
CA ASP A 330 -10.66 -5.60 2.28
C ASP A 330 -11.46 -6.51 3.22
N GLY A 331 -10.83 -7.56 3.74
CA GLY A 331 -11.46 -8.46 4.69
C GLY A 331 -11.86 -7.79 6.00
N LEU A 332 -10.99 -6.92 6.53
CA LEU A 332 -11.24 -6.15 7.74
C LEU A 332 -12.28 -5.05 7.51
N GLU A 333 -12.12 -4.26 6.46
CA GLU A 333 -13.02 -3.15 6.11
C GLU A 333 -14.45 -3.64 5.91
N ASN A 334 -14.64 -4.76 5.22
CA ASN A 334 -15.95 -5.37 5.07
C ASN A 334 -16.57 -5.81 6.41
N THR A 335 -15.74 -6.32 7.33
CA THR A 335 -16.20 -6.69 8.68
C THR A 335 -16.66 -5.45 9.45
N TYR A 336 -15.86 -4.38 9.43
CA TYR A 336 -16.23 -3.11 10.06
C TYR A 336 -17.47 -2.49 9.42
N LEU A 337 -17.56 -2.48 8.10
CA LEU A 337 -18.71 -1.96 7.39
C LEU A 337 -20.02 -2.64 7.82
N GLN A 338 -20.01 -3.97 7.98
CA GLN A 338 -21.18 -4.69 8.47
C GLN A 338 -21.56 -4.31 9.90
N VAL A 339 -20.57 -4.15 10.79
CA VAL A 339 -20.82 -3.74 12.19
C VAL A 339 -21.39 -2.32 12.23
N VAL A 340 -20.77 -1.40 11.49
CA VAL A 340 -21.18 0.00 11.40
C VAL A 340 -22.59 0.12 10.80
N ALA A 341 -22.91 -0.64 9.75
CA ALA A 341 -24.23 -0.65 9.15
C ALA A 341 -25.31 -1.11 10.14
N ARG A 342 -25.05 -2.20 10.90
CA ARG A 342 -25.97 -2.67 11.95
C ARG A 342 -26.14 -1.66 13.07
N TRP A 343 -25.07 -0.96 13.43
CA TRP A 343 -25.12 0.10 14.45
C TRP A 343 -25.97 1.28 13.97
N ALA A 344 -25.77 1.75 12.74
CA ALA A 344 -26.59 2.79 12.12
C ALA A 344 -28.08 2.38 12.08
N GLU A 345 -28.40 1.15 11.68
CA GLU A 345 -29.77 0.62 11.70
C GLU A 345 -30.38 0.63 13.11
N SER A 346 -29.57 0.35 14.14
CA SER A 346 -30.00 0.42 15.55
C SER A 346 -30.28 1.85 16.01
N ILE A 347 -29.60 2.85 15.45
CA ILE A 347 -29.83 4.27 15.73
C ILE A 347 -31.09 4.73 15.00
N ASP A 348 -31.22 4.41 13.72
CA ASP A 348 -32.41 4.68 12.91
C ASP A 348 -33.70 4.10 13.57
N ALA A 349 -33.60 2.92 14.20
CA ALA A 349 -34.74 2.30 14.88
C ALA A 349 -35.28 3.07 16.10
N LYS A 350 -34.51 4.04 16.64
CA LYS A 350 -34.95 4.93 17.72
C LYS A 350 -35.82 6.09 17.24
N ASP A 351 -35.78 6.39 15.95
CA ASP A 351 -36.61 7.36 15.26
C ASP A 351 -37.53 6.60 14.27
N PRO A 352 -38.81 6.48 14.51
CA PRO A 352 -39.74 5.72 13.66
C PRO A 352 -39.81 6.16 12.21
N TYR A 353 -39.31 7.36 11.92
CA TYR A 353 -39.36 7.99 10.59
C TYR A 353 -38.06 7.87 9.80
N THR A 354 -36.98 7.40 10.43
CA THR A 354 -35.66 7.27 9.81
C THR A 354 -35.29 5.81 9.48
N ALA A 355 -36.21 4.88 9.60
CA ALA A 355 -35.92 3.47 9.27
C ALA A 355 -35.29 3.30 7.89
N GLY A 356 -34.04 2.83 7.86
CA GLY A 356 -33.23 2.66 6.64
C GLY A 356 -32.74 3.94 6.00
N HIS A 357 -32.87 5.10 6.63
CA HIS A 357 -32.37 6.39 6.15
C HIS A 357 -30.86 6.36 5.92
N CYS A 358 -30.09 6.00 6.94
CA CYS A 358 -28.62 5.95 6.83
C CYS A 358 -28.17 5.06 5.66
N ARG A 359 -28.85 3.95 5.39
CA ARG A 359 -28.55 3.07 4.26
C ARG A 359 -28.83 3.76 2.92
N ARG A 360 -30.03 4.33 2.73
CA ARG A 360 -30.41 5.00 1.48
C ARG A 360 -29.52 6.20 1.19
N VAL A 361 -29.26 7.03 2.20
CA VAL A 361 -28.35 8.20 2.08
C VAL A 361 -26.96 7.75 1.71
N SER A 362 -26.41 6.73 2.40
CA SER A 362 -25.09 6.19 2.11
C SER A 362 -24.98 5.63 0.68
N GLU A 363 -26.00 4.92 0.19
CA GLU A 363 -26.04 4.38 -1.17
C GLU A 363 -26.08 5.49 -2.23
N LEU A 364 -26.94 6.49 -2.05
CA LEU A 364 -27.05 7.63 -2.97
C LEU A 364 -25.76 8.47 -2.99
N ALA A 365 -25.23 8.74 -1.81
CA ALA A 365 -24.01 9.51 -1.64
C ALA A 365 -22.78 8.78 -2.24
N CYS A 366 -22.67 7.46 -2.09
CA CYS A 366 -21.61 6.67 -2.72
C CYS A 366 -21.66 6.76 -4.25
N ARG A 367 -22.84 6.71 -4.87
CA ARG A 367 -22.97 6.86 -6.32
C ARG A 367 -22.53 8.26 -6.81
N LEU A 368 -22.80 9.29 -6.02
CA LEU A 368 -22.33 10.64 -6.30
C LEU A 368 -20.81 10.75 -6.09
N ALA A 369 -20.27 10.14 -5.04
CA ALA A 369 -18.85 10.08 -4.77
C ALA A 369 -18.07 9.37 -5.90
N GLU A 370 -18.57 8.23 -6.41
CA GLU A 370 -18.01 7.56 -7.59
C GLU A 370 -17.94 8.50 -8.80
N ASN A 371 -19.00 9.27 -9.04
CA ASN A 371 -19.02 10.26 -10.13
C ASN A 371 -18.04 11.43 -9.89
N CYS A 372 -17.67 11.66 -8.64
CA CYS A 372 -16.65 12.65 -8.25
C CYS A 372 -15.22 12.07 -8.26
N GLY A 373 -15.03 10.80 -8.65
CA GLY A 373 -13.72 10.16 -8.78
C GLY A 373 -13.29 9.31 -7.58
N PHE A 374 -14.13 9.15 -6.56
CA PHE A 374 -13.84 8.24 -5.44
C PHE A 374 -13.90 6.79 -5.93
N THR A 375 -12.89 6.01 -5.62
CA THR A 375 -12.79 4.61 -6.06
C THR A 375 -12.31 3.70 -4.94
N GLY A 376 -12.49 2.40 -5.11
CA GLY A 376 -11.92 1.38 -4.21
C GLY A 376 -12.18 1.65 -2.74
N ARG A 377 -11.09 1.78 -1.97
CA ARG A 377 -11.12 1.96 -0.51
C ARG A 377 -11.70 3.29 -0.06
N GLU A 378 -11.43 4.38 -0.81
CA GLU A 378 -12.00 5.69 -0.49
C GLU A 378 -13.53 5.64 -0.45
N LEU A 379 -14.14 4.90 -1.37
CA LEU A 379 -15.58 4.71 -1.41
C LEU A 379 -16.10 3.87 -0.23
N THR A 380 -15.33 2.87 0.20
CA THR A 380 -15.65 2.07 1.39
C THR A 380 -15.65 2.94 2.64
N TRP A 381 -14.66 3.80 2.81
CA TRP A 381 -14.58 4.74 3.94
C TRP A 381 -15.68 5.80 3.90
N PHE A 382 -15.93 6.34 2.72
CA PHE A 382 -17.03 7.28 2.52
C PHE A 382 -18.38 6.65 2.89
N ARG A 383 -18.59 5.38 2.53
CA ARG A 383 -19.79 4.60 2.89
C ARG A 383 -19.93 4.45 4.40
N MET A 384 -18.84 4.17 5.12
CA MET A 384 -18.86 4.11 6.59
C MET A 384 -19.22 5.47 7.19
N GLY A 385 -18.67 6.57 6.67
CA GLY A 385 -19.05 7.92 7.07
C GLY A 385 -20.53 8.20 6.84
N GLY A 386 -21.08 7.78 5.71
CA GLY A 386 -22.51 7.88 5.41
C GLY A 386 -23.40 7.09 6.39
N PHE A 387 -22.96 5.92 6.84
CA PHE A 387 -23.69 5.19 7.90
C PHE A 387 -23.61 5.87 9.26
N LEU A 388 -22.51 6.55 9.57
CA LEU A 388 -22.25 7.13 10.88
C LEU A 388 -22.59 8.62 10.99
N HIS A 389 -23.03 9.28 9.91
CA HIS A 389 -23.23 10.75 9.92
C HIS A 389 -24.15 11.20 11.06
N ASP A 390 -25.15 10.44 11.36
CA ASP A 390 -26.17 10.69 12.37
C ASP A 390 -25.91 10.00 13.73
N VAL A 391 -24.73 9.39 13.94
CA VAL A 391 -24.42 8.66 15.19
C VAL A 391 -24.61 9.49 16.46
N GLY A 392 -24.39 10.79 16.37
CA GLY A 392 -24.56 11.72 17.49
C GLY A 392 -26.00 11.95 17.93
N LYS A 393 -27.01 11.52 17.16
CA LYS A 393 -28.41 11.50 17.61
C LYS A 393 -28.62 10.66 18.86
N THR A 394 -27.69 9.74 19.15
CA THR A 394 -27.69 9.00 20.42
C THR A 394 -27.55 9.88 21.65
N ALA A 395 -27.00 11.09 21.52
CA ALA A 395 -26.87 12.07 22.59
C ALA A 395 -28.07 13.04 22.68
N VAL A 396 -29.00 13.00 21.72
CA VAL A 396 -30.20 13.87 21.72
C VAL A 396 -31.29 13.18 22.55
N PRO A 397 -31.94 13.89 23.49
CA PRO A 397 -33.07 13.35 24.25
C PRO A 397 -34.21 12.86 23.33
N LEU A 398 -34.81 11.72 23.64
CA LEU A 398 -35.86 11.10 22.80
C LEU A 398 -37.11 12.00 22.67
N GLU A 399 -37.38 12.80 23.68
CA GLU A 399 -38.50 13.74 23.70
C GLU A 399 -38.31 14.87 22.66
N ILE A 400 -37.07 15.25 22.38
CA ILE A 400 -36.71 16.22 21.35
C ILE A 400 -36.67 15.52 19.99
N LEU A 401 -36.02 14.38 19.91
CA LEU A 401 -35.84 13.64 18.67
C LEU A 401 -37.18 13.25 18.02
N ASN A 402 -38.15 12.79 18.86
CA ASN A 402 -39.46 12.29 18.43
C ASN A 402 -40.59 13.30 18.63
N LYS A 403 -40.28 14.58 18.84
CA LYS A 403 -41.31 15.60 19.12
C LYS A 403 -42.28 15.78 17.94
N PRO A 404 -43.59 15.58 18.15
CA PRO A 404 -44.57 15.84 17.10
C PRO A 404 -44.82 17.33 16.95
N GLY A 405 -44.04 18.02 16.08
CA GLY A 405 -44.19 19.42 15.83
C GLY A 405 -42.88 20.16 15.75
N LYS A 406 -42.93 21.50 15.77
CA LYS A 406 -41.73 22.35 15.71
C LYS A 406 -40.96 22.31 17.03
N LEU A 407 -39.63 22.27 16.92
CA LEU A 407 -38.72 22.41 18.05
C LEU A 407 -38.70 23.87 18.51
N THR A 408 -38.53 24.11 19.81
CA THR A 408 -38.19 25.43 20.37
C THR A 408 -36.74 25.77 20.02
N ASP A 409 -36.30 27.00 20.24
CA ASP A 409 -34.91 27.40 19.95
C ASP A 409 -33.90 26.60 20.79
N ASP A 410 -34.18 26.33 22.06
CA ASP A 410 -33.34 25.52 22.94
C ASP A 410 -33.28 24.06 22.49
N GLU A 411 -34.42 23.46 22.11
CA GLU A 411 -34.50 22.13 21.56
C GLU A 411 -33.76 22.02 20.22
N TRP A 412 -33.82 23.09 19.41
CA TRP A 412 -33.09 23.15 18.15
C TRP A 412 -31.58 23.21 18.36
N ILE A 413 -31.10 23.94 19.38
CA ILE A 413 -29.69 23.92 19.80
C ILE A 413 -29.27 22.50 20.20
N ALA A 414 -30.08 21.81 21.02
CA ALA A 414 -29.82 20.44 21.43
C ALA A 414 -29.78 19.47 20.21
N MET A 415 -30.69 19.66 19.24
CA MET A 415 -30.71 18.86 18.00
C MET A 415 -29.45 19.08 17.16
N LYS A 416 -29.02 20.33 16.94
CA LYS A 416 -27.80 20.65 16.17
C LYS A 416 -26.54 20.03 16.77
N ASN A 417 -26.52 19.85 18.09
CA ASN A 417 -25.35 19.30 18.78
C ASN A 417 -25.04 17.86 18.39
N HIS A 418 -25.94 17.14 17.66
CA HIS A 418 -25.64 15.78 17.23
C HIS A 418 -24.42 15.69 16.32
N THR A 419 -24.12 16.74 15.52
CA THR A 419 -22.92 16.76 14.65
C THR A 419 -21.64 16.78 15.48
N VAL A 420 -21.60 17.60 16.55
CA VAL A 420 -20.45 17.67 17.47
C VAL A 420 -20.35 16.39 18.30
N ALA A 421 -21.46 15.94 18.90
CA ALA A 421 -21.49 14.71 19.68
C ALA A 421 -21.12 13.48 18.83
N GLY A 422 -21.55 13.45 17.57
CA GLY A 422 -21.17 12.42 16.60
C GLY A 422 -19.67 12.44 16.28
N ALA A 423 -19.13 13.63 16.06
CA ALA A 423 -17.70 13.81 15.86
C ALA A 423 -16.87 13.32 17.06
N ASP A 424 -17.29 13.67 18.29
CA ASP A 424 -16.65 13.20 19.53
C ASP A 424 -16.69 11.67 19.69
N ILE A 425 -17.77 11.03 19.25
CA ILE A 425 -17.91 9.57 19.27
C ILE A 425 -16.93 8.94 18.28
N VAL A 426 -16.92 9.45 17.05
CA VAL A 426 -16.05 8.93 15.97
C VAL A 426 -14.58 9.11 16.31
N GLU A 427 -14.20 10.28 16.88
CA GLU A 427 -12.84 10.56 17.32
C GLU A 427 -12.36 9.58 18.39
N LYS A 428 -13.20 9.29 19.40
CA LYS A 428 -12.89 8.32 20.46
C LYS A 428 -12.75 6.88 19.96
N LEU A 429 -13.48 6.52 18.90
CA LEU A 429 -13.38 5.21 18.25
C LEU A 429 -12.09 5.07 17.45
N ASN A 430 -11.43 6.21 17.18
CA ASN A 430 -10.13 6.28 16.52
C ASN A 430 -10.08 5.43 15.25
N PHE A 431 -11.08 5.61 14.39
CA PHE A 431 -11.10 4.96 13.08
C PHE A 431 -9.88 5.42 12.27
N PRO A 432 -9.24 4.52 11.52
CA PRO A 432 -8.08 4.87 10.70
C PRO A 432 -8.44 5.64 9.41
N TRP A 433 -9.71 6.00 9.23
CA TRP A 433 -10.23 6.69 8.06
C TRP A 433 -10.75 8.08 8.41
N GLU A 434 -10.69 9.00 7.45
CA GLU A 434 -11.19 10.36 7.60
C GLU A 434 -12.73 10.44 7.54
N ILE A 435 -13.39 9.80 8.52
CA ILE A 435 -14.85 9.81 8.65
C ILE A 435 -15.32 11.10 9.37
N LEU A 436 -14.47 11.66 10.23
CA LEU A 436 -14.79 12.81 11.07
C LEU A 436 -15.37 14.00 10.29
N PRO A 437 -14.80 14.44 9.14
CA PRO A 437 -15.33 15.55 8.36
C PRO A 437 -16.77 15.32 7.89
N ILE A 438 -17.11 14.05 7.53
CA ILE A 438 -18.46 13.71 7.09
C ILE A 438 -19.45 13.91 8.25
N VAL A 439 -19.15 13.33 9.41
CA VAL A 439 -20.03 13.33 10.58
C VAL A 439 -20.20 14.74 11.15
N ARG A 440 -19.13 15.53 11.18
CA ARG A 440 -19.16 16.87 11.75
C ARG A 440 -19.86 17.89 10.85
N SER A 441 -19.61 17.83 9.52
CA SER A 441 -19.90 18.94 8.62
C SER A 441 -21.04 18.69 7.63
N HIS A 442 -21.78 17.56 7.73
CA HIS A 442 -22.85 17.23 6.78
C HIS A 442 -24.06 18.18 6.82
N HIS A 443 -24.18 19.01 7.85
CA HIS A 443 -25.21 20.07 7.96
C HIS A 443 -24.65 21.48 7.71
N GLU A 444 -23.40 21.60 7.25
CA GLU A 444 -22.91 22.87 6.72
C GLU A 444 -23.66 23.22 5.42
N ARG A 445 -23.82 24.48 5.16
CA ARG A 445 -24.53 25.00 4.00
C ARG A 445 -23.59 25.80 3.11
N TRP A 446 -23.74 25.67 1.81
CA TRP A 446 -22.87 26.30 0.82
C TRP A 446 -22.64 27.82 1.08
N ASN A 447 -23.65 28.54 1.58
CA ASN A 447 -23.60 29.96 1.87
C ASN A 447 -23.08 30.28 3.29
N GLY A 448 -22.59 29.35 4.06
CA GLY A 448 -22.08 29.55 5.42
C GLY A 448 -23.13 29.70 6.51
N THR A 449 -24.41 29.45 6.23
CA THR A 449 -25.47 29.51 7.25
C THR A 449 -25.75 28.19 7.94
N GLY A 450 -24.88 27.18 7.70
CA GLY A 450 -24.94 25.84 8.27
C GLY A 450 -24.44 25.77 9.72
N TYR A 451 -24.19 24.55 10.17
CA TYR A 451 -23.65 24.25 11.50
C TYR A 451 -22.82 22.95 11.45
N PRO A 452 -21.87 22.72 12.41
CA PRO A 452 -21.63 23.49 13.64
C PRO A 452 -20.66 24.67 13.48
N ASP A 453 -19.81 24.68 12.41
CA ASP A 453 -18.68 25.59 12.29
C ASP A 453 -18.98 26.81 11.40
N GLY A 454 -20.07 26.79 10.61
CA GLY A 454 -20.47 27.85 9.68
C GLY A 454 -19.55 27.98 8.46
N LEU A 455 -19.00 26.84 7.99
CA LEU A 455 -18.14 26.79 6.82
C LEU A 455 -18.92 27.13 5.55
N ALA A 456 -18.25 27.78 4.57
CA ALA A 456 -18.88 28.23 3.33
C ALA A 456 -18.13 27.70 2.09
N GLY A 457 -18.87 27.38 1.04
CA GLY A 457 -18.32 26.98 -0.24
C GLY A 457 -17.38 25.78 -0.13
N GLU A 458 -16.19 25.92 -0.67
CA GLU A 458 -15.16 24.85 -0.69
C GLU A 458 -14.44 24.66 0.66
N GLU A 459 -14.64 25.51 1.65
CA GLU A 459 -14.18 25.26 3.03
C GLU A 459 -14.90 24.05 3.64
N ILE A 460 -16.13 23.75 3.18
CA ILE A 460 -16.85 22.55 3.56
C ILE A 460 -16.15 21.33 2.92
N PRO A 461 -15.74 20.32 3.68
CA PRO A 461 -15.13 19.10 3.12
C PRO A 461 -15.98 18.49 2.01
N LEU A 462 -15.35 18.09 0.89
CA LEU A 462 -16.05 17.53 -0.28
C LEU A 462 -16.95 16.35 0.11
N THR A 463 -16.47 15.50 1.00
CA THR A 463 -17.22 14.35 1.51
C THR A 463 -18.51 14.75 2.24
N ALA A 464 -18.48 15.82 3.00
CA ALA A 464 -19.66 16.36 3.68
C ALA A 464 -20.65 17.00 2.69
N ARG A 465 -20.15 17.75 1.67
CA ARG A 465 -20.98 18.32 0.60
C ARG A 465 -21.70 17.25 -0.21
N ILE A 466 -21.01 16.14 -0.55
CA ILE A 466 -21.60 15.01 -1.27
C ILE A 466 -22.70 14.36 -0.44
N LEU A 467 -22.44 14.11 0.84
CA LEU A 467 -23.44 13.50 1.74
C LEU A 467 -24.66 14.40 1.91
N CYS A 468 -24.46 15.73 2.09
CA CYS A 468 -25.53 16.70 2.24
C CYS A 468 -26.54 16.64 1.09
N VAL A 469 -26.10 16.52 -0.17
CA VAL A 469 -27.00 16.41 -1.33
C VAL A 469 -27.87 15.16 -1.22
N ALA A 470 -27.30 14.02 -0.85
CA ALA A 470 -28.04 12.77 -0.72
C ALA A 470 -28.99 12.79 0.48
N ASP A 471 -28.57 13.35 1.61
CA ASP A 471 -29.36 13.48 2.84
C ASP A 471 -30.59 14.37 2.61
N VAL A 472 -30.42 15.53 2.00
CA VAL A 472 -31.54 16.43 1.67
C VAL A 472 -32.53 15.75 0.73
N PHE A 473 -32.05 15.00 -0.28
CA PHE A 473 -32.94 14.28 -1.18
C PHE A 473 -33.74 13.20 -0.47
N ASP A 474 -33.11 12.36 0.34
CA ASP A 474 -33.81 11.32 1.13
C ASP A 474 -34.78 11.95 2.13
N ALA A 475 -34.35 13.03 2.78
CA ALA A 475 -35.21 13.76 3.71
C ALA A 475 -36.47 14.32 3.04
N LEU A 476 -36.41 14.77 1.80
CA LEU A 476 -37.56 15.30 1.05
C LEU A 476 -38.46 14.17 0.52
N THR A 477 -37.91 13.08 0.08
CA THR A 477 -38.64 11.96 -0.56
C THR A 477 -39.14 10.90 0.43
N THR A 478 -38.79 10.99 1.71
CA THR A 478 -39.27 10.12 2.78
C THR A 478 -40.30 10.82 3.65
N ALA A 479 -41.34 10.10 4.12
CA ALA A 479 -42.35 10.63 5.04
C ALA A 479 -41.73 10.93 6.42
N ARG A 480 -42.08 12.07 7.02
CA ARG A 480 -41.66 12.48 8.36
C ARG A 480 -42.89 12.74 9.27
N SER A 481 -42.70 12.81 10.60
CA SER A 481 -43.77 13.01 11.58
C SER A 481 -44.71 14.17 11.28
N TYR A 482 -44.20 15.20 10.61
CA TYR A 482 -44.91 16.46 10.33
C TYR A 482 -45.18 16.71 8.83
N ARG A 483 -44.77 15.74 7.92
CA ARG A 483 -44.91 15.93 6.49
C ARG A 483 -44.94 14.57 5.74
N PRO A 484 -45.87 14.36 4.76
CA PRO A 484 -45.82 13.22 3.86
C PRO A 484 -44.57 13.28 2.94
N ALA A 485 -44.21 12.13 2.35
CA ALA A 485 -43.18 12.05 1.32
C ALA A 485 -43.58 12.92 0.12
N MET A 486 -42.64 13.68 -0.42
CA MET A 486 -42.80 14.40 -1.69
C MET A 486 -42.51 13.48 -2.86
N SER A 487 -43.06 13.81 -4.03
CA SER A 487 -42.60 13.19 -5.27
C SER A 487 -41.15 13.56 -5.54
N ARG A 488 -40.49 12.74 -6.34
CA ARG A 488 -39.10 12.99 -6.74
C ARG A 488 -38.95 14.33 -7.46
N GLU A 489 -39.89 14.65 -8.35
CA GLU A 489 -39.90 15.88 -9.12
C GLU A 489 -40.03 17.11 -8.23
N GLU A 490 -40.92 17.05 -7.24
CA GLU A 490 -41.09 18.13 -6.25
C GLU A 490 -39.83 18.31 -5.42
N ALA A 491 -39.21 17.21 -4.96
CA ALA A 491 -37.95 17.24 -4.21
C ALA A 491 -36.83 17.90 -5.02
N LEU A 492 -36.65 17.50 -6.28
CA LEU A 492 -35.63 18.06 -7.16
C LEU A 492 -35.85 19.56 -7.44
N GLN A 493 -37.10 20.01 -7.60
CA GLN A 493 -37.40 21.44 -7.76
C GLN A 493 -37.05 22.28 -6.52
N ILE A 494 -37.19 21.70 -5.33
CA ILE A 494 -36.79 22.36 -4.07
C ILE A 494 -35.26 22.45 -4.00
N MET A 495 -34.57 21.35 -4.30
CA MET A 495 -33.10 21.28 -4.27
C MET A 495 -32.46 22.20 -5.33
N GLU A 496 -33.10 22.35 -6.51
CA GLU A 496 -32.64 23.28 -7.56
C GLU A 496 -32.67 24.74 -7.08
N ARG A 497 -33.68 25.14 -6.30
CA ARG A 497 -33.75 26.47 -5.69
C ARG A 497 -32.73 26.65 -4.56
N ASP A 498 -32.35 25.59 -3.89
CA ASP A 498 -31.36 25.60 -2.80
C ASP A 498 -29.91 25.43 -3.31
N ALA A 499 -29.71 25.10 -4.58
CA ALA A 499 -28.40 25.03 -5.22
C ALA A 499 -27.72 26.41 -5.26
N GLY A 500 -26.49 26.49 -4.74
CA GLY A 500 -25.76 27.76 -4.50
C GLY A 500 -26.15 28.47 -3.21
N VAL A 501 -27.15 27.98 -2.46
CA VAL A 501 -27.56 28.52 -1.14
C VAL A 501 -27.25 27.49 -0.04
N GLY A 502 -27.93 26.40 -0.02
CA GLY A 502 -27.70 25.31 0.93
C GLY A 502 -26.83 24.18 0.36
N LEU A 503 -26.97 23.90 -0.92
CA LEU A 503 -26.29 22.83 -1.62
C LEU A 503 -25.19 23.35 -2.53
N ASP A 504 -24.13 22.58 -2.68
CA ASP A 504 -23.10 22.78 -3.71
C ASP A 504 -23.76 22.63 -5.11
N PRO A 505 -23.72 23.69 -5.95
CA PRO A 505 -24.42 23.67 -7.24
C PRO A 505 -23.86 22.65 -8.23
N ASP A 506 -22.55 22.41 -8.23
CA ASP A 506 -21.91 21.45 -9.13
C ASP A 506 -22.24 20.01 -8.71
N LEU A 507 -22.23 19.73 -7.42
CA LEU A 507 -22.61 18.41 -6.90
C LEU A 507 -24.10 18.12 -7.12
N PHE A 508 -24.97 19.11 -6.97
CA PHE A 508 -26.38 18.96 -7.29
C PHE A 508 -26.60 18.67 -8.79
N ALA A 509 -25.91 19.37 -9.69
CA ALA A 509 -26.01 19.11 -11.14
C ALA A 509 -25.55 17.68 -11.48
N ARG A 510 -24.44 17.19 -10.90
CA ARG A 510 -23.97 15.80 -11.04
C ARG A 510 -24.98 14.80 -10.50
N PHE A 511 -25.58 15.07 -9.36
CA PHE A 511 -26.59 14.22 -8.74
C PHE A 511 -27.84 14.10 -9.61
N LEU A 512 -28.32 15.21 -10.18
CA LEU A 512 -29.44 15.23 -11.11
C LEU A 512 -29.18 14.36 -12.35
N ALA A 513 -27.99 14.49 -12.95
CA ALA A 513 -27.56 13.68 -14.09
C ALA A 513 -27.52 12.18 -13.75
N LEU A 514 -27.01 11.80 -12.58
CA LEU A 514 -26.99 10.41 -12.11
C LEU A 514 -28.39 9.81 -11.96
N LEU A 515 -29.32 10.57 -11.42
CA LEU A 515 -30.69 10.12 -11.25
C LEU A 515 -31.39 9.91 -12.60
N GLN A 516 -31.17 10.77 -13.60
CA GLN A 516 -31.72 10.66 -14.95
C GLN A 516 -31.13 9.47 -15.71
N ALA A 517 -29.82 9.22 -15.58
CA ALA A 517 -29.16 8.06 -16.19
C ALA A 517 -29.70 6.72 -15.67
N GLY A 518 -29.99 6.64 -14.36
CA GLY A 518 -30.59 5.45 -13.74
C GLY A 518 -31.99 5.12 -14.29
N GLU A 519 -32.79 6.11 -14.61
CA GLU A 519 -34.12 5.91 -15.21
C GLU A 519 -34.05 5.41 -16.67
N ASN A 520 -33.13 5.96 -17.43
CA ASN A 520 -32.93 5.52 -18.81
C ASN A 520 -32.51 4.04 -18.87
N ALA A 521 -31.67 3.59 -17.96
CA ALA A 521 -31.27 2.19 -17.84
C ALA A 521 -32.44 1.27 -17.43
N ALA A 522 -33.27 1.68 -16.47
CA ALA A 522 -34.46 0.92 -16.05
C ALA A 522 -35.55 0.90 -17.12
N GLY A 523 -35.75 2.02 -17.84
CA GLY A 523 -36.69 2.12 -18.96
C GLY A 523 -36.31 1.26 -20.17
N THR A 524 -35.03 1.04 -20.40
CA THR A 524 -34.53 0.19 -21.49
C THR A 524 -34.73 -1.28 -21.18
N LEU A 525 -34.56 -1.69 -19.92
CA LEU A 525 -34.82 -3.07 -19.45
C LEU A 525 -36.31 -3.43 -19.50
N SER A 526 -37.20 -2.49 -19.18
CA SER A 526 -38.65 -2.70 -19.24
C SER A 526 -39.22 -2.77 -20.67
N ARG A 527 -38.57 -2.12 -21.65
CA ARG A 527 -38.92 -2.20 -23.06
C ARG A 527 -38.43 -3.49 -23.74
N GLY A 528 -37.31 -4.06 -23.27
CA GLY A 528 -36.75 -5.32 -23.77
C GLY A 528 -37.57 -6.58 -23.43
N VAL A 529 -38.38 -6.53 -22.37
CA VAL A 529 -39.22 -7.67 -21.92
C VAL A 529 -40.60 -7.70 -22.62
N ARG A 530 -41.00 -6.65 -23.37
CA ARG A 530 -42.29 -6.60 -24.10
C ARG A 530 -42.24 -7.05 -25.55
N VAL A 531 -41.13 -7.55 -26.08
CA VAL A 531 -40.99 -8.00 -27.46
C VAL A 531 -40.82 -9.53 -27.59
N ALA A 532 -40.98 -10.29 -26.51
CA ALA A 532 -40.97 -11.75 -26.54
C ALA A 532 -42.16 -12.30 -25.74
N ALA A 533 -43.40 -12.09 -26.26
CA ALA A 533 -44.61 -12.82 -25.88
C ALA A 533 -45.48 -13.00 -27.11
#